data_77c2e392ceb1079c5147cb671ca387b3
#
_entry.id   77c2e392ceb1079c5147cb671ca387b3
#
_cell.length_a   1.000
_cell.length_b   1.000
_cell.length_c   1.000
_cell.angle_alpha   90.00
_cell.angle_beta   90.00
_cell.angle_gamma   90.00
#
_symmetry.space_group_name_H-M   'P 1'
#
loop_
_entity.id
_entity.type
_entity.pdbx_description
1 polymer ?
#
loop_
_entity_poly.entity_id
_entity_poly.type
_entity_poly.pdbx_seq_one_letter_code
_entity_poly.pdbx_strand_id
1 'polypeptide(L)'
;MLRGSSLAPSFNRNSPLFSFFVQMPLLSVFRNSSLAFHRPLLHYHSYLFAKPVRDIQAYDLPMDRRAHLCCSALSTTPKVHESSALAMDKVSNKSKRKARQESPEGVLKLKLDMCSKHGDVVQALHLYDEARTNGVQLNQHHYSVLLYLCSSGSSVKLNGNVVDANASSLYYKRGFEIFQQMIIDKVAPSEATFTNAARLALALEDPEMAFDLVKQMKGFNILPKLRSYGPALFGFCSKGMADRAYEVDAHMAESGVMPEEPELSALLKLSADVKRADKVYDTLHRLRAIIRQVTDSTLGIIEDWFNSEDASKIGEENWDTSKVRKGILMGGGGWHGQGWLGSGQWRAVRTQIDEKGGCHSCGEKLVCIDIDPRETENFATSLSNLACQREVRTDFVRFQEWLQQHGPFDAVVDGANLGLVNQRTFSFYQLNSVVGKLREMSPSKRLPLIILHKRRVTGGPATNPKNKMLLEFWKKSGALYTTPAGSNDDWYWLYAAVTCNCLLVTNDEMRDHLFQLLGTSFFPRWKEKHQVCS
;
A
#
# COMPACT_ATOMS: atom_id res chain seq x y z
N MET A 1 -0.24 -40.12 42.82
CA MET A 1 -0.94 -40.79 41.68
C MET A 1 -1.90 -39.79 41.04
N LEU A 2 -1.79 -39.69 39.69
CA LEU A 2 -2.71 -39.00 38.77
C LEU A 2 -2.67 -37.45 38.75
N ARG A 3 -1.96 -36.97 37.91
CA ARG A 3 -1.82 -36.08 36.78
C ARG A 3 -3.17 -35.72 36.13
N GLY A 4 -3.53 -34.46 36.18
CA GLY A 4 -4.55 -33.81 35.35
C GLY A 4 -3.88 -32.78 34.46
N SER A 5 -3.76 -33.10 33.20
CA SER A 5 -3.21 -32.26 32.14
C SER A 5 -4.25 -31.24 31.69
N SER A 6 -3.98 -29.96 31.88
CA SER A 6 -4.71 -28.87 31.19
C SER A 6 -4.00 -28.55 29.88
N LEU A 7 -4.66 -28.87 28.78
CA LEU A 7 -4.29 -28.46 27.42
C LEU A 7 -4.58 -26.97 27.25
N ALA A 8 -3.53 -26.16 27.29
CA ALA A 8 -3.57 -24.82 26.71
C ALA A 8 -3.36 -24.93 25.19
N PRO A 9 -4.08 -24.17 24.36
CA PRO A 9 -3.84 -24.19 22.93
C PRO A 9 -2.49 -23.58 22.62
N SER A 10 -1.60 -24.41 22.09
CA SER A 10 -0.30 -23.99 21.57
C SER A 10 -0.50 -23.05 20.37
N PHE A 11 -0.26 -21.77 20.56
CA PHE A 11 0.00 -20.86 19.46
C PHE A 11 1.28 -21.30 18.74
N ASN A 12 1.12 -21.68 17.49
CA ASN A 12 2.22 -22.10 16.63
C ASN A 12 3.14 -20.89 16.35
N ARG A 13 4.24 -20.79 17.11
CA ARG A 13 5.28 -19.75 16.99
C ARG A 13 6.25 -19.99 15.83
N ASN A 14 5.95 -20.87 14.92
CA ASN A 14 6.79 -21.23 13.79
C ASN A 14 6.38 -20.55 12.49
N SER A 15 6.22 -19.23 12.50
CA SER A 15 6.48 -18.45 11.29
C SER A 15 7.96 -18.09 11.32
N PRO A 16 8.77 -18.49 10.34
CA PRO A 16 10.14 -18.02 10.25
C PRO A 16 10.12 -16.50 10.08
N LEU A 17 10.44 -15.78 11.14
CA LEU A 17 10.63 -14.33 11.09
C LEU A 17 11.80 -14.05 10.15
N PHE A 18 11.49 -13.47 9.02
CA PHE A 18 12.36 -13.28 7.88
C PHE A 18 13.45 -12.25 8.16
N SER A 19 14.55 -12.74 8.62
CA SER A 19 15.81 -12.00 8.70
C SER A 19 16.55 -11.92 7.36
N PHE A 20 15.98 -12.46 6.29
CA PHE A 20 16.66 -12.66 5.01
C PHE A 20 17.28 -11.36 4.45
N PHE A 21 16.57 -10.25 4.53
CA PHE A 21 17.08 -8.97 4.02
C PHE A 21 18.16 -8.33 4.89
N VAL A 22 18.12 -8.55 6.18
CA VAL A 22 19.13 -7.99 7.09
C VAL A 22 20.44 -8.77 7.01
N GLN A 23 20.39 -10.02 6.61
CA GLN A 23 21.56 -10.92 6.58
C GLN A 23 22.22 -11.06 5.22
N MET A 24 21.57 -10.67 4.11
CA MET A 24 22.16 -10.85 2.79
C MET A 24 23.60 -10.32 2.64
N PRO A 25 24.00 -9.18 3.21
CA PRO A 25 25.39 -8.75 3.17
C PRO A 25 26.35 -9.57 4.02
N LEU A 26 25.84 -10.28 5.05
CA LEU A 26 26.65 -11.06 5.99
C LEU A 26 26.71 -12.55 5.60
N LEU A 27 25.69 -13.07 4.91
CA LEU A 27 25.65 -14.46 4.45
C LEU A 27 26.65 -14.77 3.32
N SER A 28 27.17 -13.75 2.65
CA SER A 28 28.19 -13.89 1.61
C SER A 28 29.60 -14.27 2.13
N VAL A 29 29.79 -14.32 3.44
CA VAL A 29 31.11 -14.49 4.05
C VAL A 29 31.63 -15.93 4.01
N PHE A 30 30.78 -16.92 3.77
CA PHE A 30 31.24 -18.31 3.71
C PHE A 30 31.59 -18.74 2.29
N ARG A 31 32.77 -18.33 1.82
CA ARG A 31 33.47 -19.02 0.74
C ARG A 31 34.03 -20.34 1.24
N ASN A 32 33.72 -21.44 0.58
CA ASN A 32 34.55 -22.62 0.59
C ASN A 32 35.88 -22.30 -0.16
N SER A 33 36.84 -21.70 0.52
CA SER A 33 38.21 -21.66 0.05
C SER A 33 39.16 -21.81 1.23
N SER A 34 39.57 -23.03 1.44
CA SER A 34 40.90 -23.31 2.01
C SER A 34 41.91 -22.77 1.03
N LEU A 35 42.49 -21.61 1.36
CA LEU A 35 43.86 -21.22 1.00
C LEU A 35 44.14 -19.84 1.60
N ALA A 36 45.03 -19.88 2.59
CA ALA A 36 45.68 -18.71 3.13
C ALA A 36 46.65 -18.14 2.12
N PHE A 37 46.59 -16.83 1.87
CA PHE A 37 47.75 -16.07 1.39
C PHE A 37 47.72 -14.62 1.84
N HIS A 38 48.88 -14.17 2.30
CA HIS A 38 49.22 -12.85 2.79
C HIS A 38 49.43 -11.83 1.65
N ARG A 39 48.86 -10.61 1.82
CA ARG A 39 49.30 -9.20 1.53
C ARG A 39 50.01 -8.90 0.20
N PRO A 40 50.01 -7.60 -0.30
CA PRO A 40 49.89 -6.31 0.37
C PRO A 40 49.02 -5.23 -0.31
N LEU A 41 48.92 -4.09 0.35
CA LEU A 41 48.31 -2.79 0.03
C LEU A 41 48.71 -2.25 -1.35
N LEU A 42 47.71 -1.78 -2.12
CA LEU A 42 47.90 -0.72 -3.11
C LEU A 42 46.64 0.12 -3.21
N HIS A 43 46.83 1.43 -3.09
CA HIS A 43 45.82 2.45 -3.30
C HIS A 43 45.32 2.42 -4.74
N TYR A 44 44.00 2.29 -4.94
CA TYR A 44 43.33 2.71 -6.16
C TYR A 44 42.10 3.52 -5.83
N HIS A 45 42.10 4.75 -6.32
CA HIS A 45 40.94 5.61 -6.40
C HIS A 45 39.88 4.94 -7.25
N SER A 46 38.81 4.51 -6.66
CA SER A 46 37.61 4.08 -7.37
C SER A 46 36.65 5.24 -7.53
N TYR A 47 36.68 5.83 -8.70
CA TYR A 47 35.55 6.55 -9.24
C TYR A 47 34.48 5.51 -9.56
N LEU A 48 33.43 5.45 -8.77
CA LEU A 48 32.21 4.72 -9.11
C LEU A 48 31.00 5.62 -8.82
N PHE A 49 30.53 6.21 -9.90
CA PHE A 49 29.18 6.62 -10.21
C PHE A 49 28.28 7.06 -9.03
N ALA A 50 28.62 8.20 -8.43
CA ALA A 50 27.61 9.15 -8.07
C ALA A 50 27.45 10.08 -9.29
N LYS A 51 26.45 9.86 -10.13
CA LYS A 51 25.98 10.96 -10.97
C LYS A 51 25.47 12.01 -10.00
N PRO A 52 26.01 13.24 -10.02
CA PRO A 52 25.45 14.31 -9.22
C PRO A 52 24.02 14.50 -9.71
N VAL A 53 23.08 14.45 -8.80
CA VAL A 53 21.79 15.09 -9.00
C VAL A 53 22.11 16.52 -9.36
N ARG A 54 21.89 16.88 -10.61
CA ARG A 54 21.99 18.27 -11.03
C ARG A 54 20.99 19.04 -10.20
N ASP A 55 21.48 20.01 -9.46
CA ASP A 55 20.71 21.10 -8.90
C ASP A 55 19.73 21.59 -9.97
N ILE A 56 18.47 21.29 -9.79
CA ILE A 56 17.41 21.98 -10.52
C ILE A 56 17.34 23.34 -9.87
N GLN A 57 18.07 24.28 -10.43
CA GLN A 57 17.86 25.70 -10.19
C GLN A 57 16.38 25.98 -10.41
N ALA A 58 15.76 26.54 -9.38
CA ALA A 58 14.43 27.11 -9.44
C ALA A 58 14.42 28.15 -10.59
N TYR A 59 13.80 27.79 -11.70
CA TYR A 59 13.40 28.78 -12.68
C TYR A 59 12.14 29.46 -12.14
N ASP A 60 12.32 30.71 -11.72
CA ASP A 60 11.24 31.68 -11.57
C ASP A 60 10.48 31.78 -12.90
N LEU A 61 9.31 31.20 -12.94
CA LEU A 61 8.32 31.50 -13.98
C LEU A 61 7.31 32.47 -13.42
N PRO A 62 7.00 33.57 -14.12
CA PRO A 62 6.12 34.61 -13.63
C PRO A 62 4.70 34.08 -13.48
N MET A 63 4.10 34.38 -12.33
CA MET A 63 2.68 34.23 -12.07
C MET A 63 1.89 35.03 -13.11
N ASP A 64 1.28 34.36 -14.07
CA ASP A 64 0.26 34.96 -14.90
C ASP A 64 -1.08 34.90 -14.15
N ARG A 65 -1.54 36.10 -13.79
CA ARG A 65 -2.81 36.37 -13.16
C ARG A 65 -3.94 36.16 -14.16
N ARG A 66 -4.56 34.99 -14.19
CA ARG A 66 -5.91 34.81 -14.76
C ARG A 66 -6.61 33.58 -14.19
N ALA A 67 -7.09 33.67 -12.96
CA ALA A 67 -8.18 32.81 -12.45
C ALA A 67 -8.83 33.48 -11.25
N HIS A 68 -9.35 34.68 -11.46
CA HIS A 68 -10.34 35.27 -10.57
C HIS A 68 -11.54 35.62 -11.43
N LEU A 69 -12.57 34.84 -11.31
CA LEU A 69 -13.95 35.28 -11.53
C LEU A 69 -14.88 34.11 -11.23
N CYS A 70 -15.29 34.03 -9.99
CA CYS A 70 -16.62 33.61 -9.54
C CYS A 70 -16.63 33.56 -8.01
N CYS A 71 -16.71 34.71 -7.40
CA CYS A 71 -17.18 34.81 -6.01
C CYS A 71 -17.95 36.13 -5.87
N SER A 72 -19.23 35.97 -5.55
CA SER A 72 -20.04 36.85 -4.71
C SER A 72 -20.20 38.30 -5.12
N ALA A 73 -21.32 38.57 -5.74
CA ALA A 73 -21.97 39.85 -5.58
C ALA A 73 -23.09 39.72 -4.54
N LEU A 74 -22.83 40.21 -3.34
CA LEU A 74 -23.85 40.63 -2.38
C LEU A 74 -24.41 41.94 -2.92
N SER A 75 -25.68 41.97 -3.36
CA SER A 75 -26.44 43.20 -3.52
C SER A 75 -27.72 43.11 -2.70
N THR A 76 -27.75 43.93 -1.70
CA THR A 76 -28.94 44.33 -0.96
C THR A 76 -29.80 45.23 -1.81
N THR A 77 -31.07 44.87 -2.06
CA THR A 77 -32.16 45.80 -2.40
C THR A 77 -33.51 45.23 -1.94
N PRO A 78 -34.53 46.08 -1.73
CA PRO A 78 -35.51 45.85 -0.71
C PRO A 78 -36.78 45.13 -1.20
N LYS A 79 -37.52 44.61 -0.21
CA LYS A 79 -38.82 43.96 -0.37
C LYS A 79 -39.85 44.84 -1.04
N VAL A 80 -40.42 44.31 -2.12
CA VAL A 80 -41.78 44.67 -2.55
C VAL A 80 -42.62 43.40 -2.51
N HIS A 81 -43.73 43.49 -1.77
CA HIS A 81 -44.76 42.46 -1.72
C HIS A 81 -45.49 42.40 -3.06
N GLU A 82 -45.52 41.22 -3.67
CA GLU A 82 -46.66 40.82 -4.49
C GLU A 82 -46.87 39.29 -4.35
N SER A 83 -48.04 38.95 -3.94
CA SER A 83 -48.61 37.65 -3.78
C SER A 83 -49.04 37.09 -5.13
N SER A 84 -48.48 35.94 -5.55
CA SER A 84 -49.22 34.97 -6.34
C SER A 84 -48.67 33.58 -6.11
N ALA A 85 -49.52 32.74 -5.56
CA ALA A 85 -49.30 31.34 -5.27
C ALA A 85 -49.12 30.50 -6.53
N LEU A 86 -47.96 29.89 -6.71
CA LEU A 86 -47.80 28.64 -7.44
C LEU A 86 -47.09 27.66 -6.50
N ALA A 87 -47.87 26.74 -5.95
CA ALA A 87 -47.42 25.63 -5.14
C ALA A 87 -46.54 24.72 -6.01
N MET A 88 -45.22 24.90 -5.97
CA MET A 88 -44.28 23.85 -6.38
C MET A 88 -44.22 22.81 -5.29
N ASP A 89 -44.83 21.68 -5.55
CA ASP A 89 -44.76 20.45 -4.76
C ASP A 89 -43.30 20.12 -4.44
N LYS A 90 -42.92 20.27 -3.19
CA LYS A 90 -41.66 19.78 -2.66
C LYS A 90 -41.73 18.26 -2.58
N VAL A 91 -41.51 17.60 -3.72
CA VAL A 91 -41.37 16.13 -3.76
C VAL A 91 -40.27 15.74 -2.78
N SER A 92 -40.64 14.97 -1.75
CA SER A 92 -39.74 14.55 -0.68
C SER A 92 -38.56 13.76 -1.27
N ASN A 93 -37.36 13.88 -0.68
CA ASN A 93 -36.18 13.12 -1.11
C ASN A 93 -36.42 11.60 -1.12
N LYS A 94 -37.35 11.10 -0.32
CA LYS A 94 -37.76 9.69 -0.25
C LYS A 94 -38.59 9.29 -1.48
N SER A 95 -39.47 10.16 -1.96
CA SER A 95 -40.26 9.98 -3.18
C SER A 95 -39.39 10.01 -4.44
N LYS A 96 -38.44 10.96 -4.54
CA LYS A 96 -37.46 11.03 -5.65
C LYS A 96 -36.58 9.77 -5.70
N ARG A 97 -36.19 9.22 -4.53
CA ARG A 97 -35.40 8.00 -4.43
C ARG A 97 -36.18 6.76 -4.88
N LYS A 98 -37.47 6.67 -4.54
CA LYS A 98 -38.37 5.59 -4.97
C LYS A 98 -38.60 5.63 -6.48
N ALA A 99 -38.94 6.79 -7.04
CA ALA A 99 -39.13 6.96 -8.48
C ALA A 99 -37.85 6.60 -9.29
N ARG A 100 -36.66 6.93 -8.76
CA ARG A 100 -35.38 6.58 -9.39
C ARG A 100 -35.05 5.08 -9.33
N GLN A 101 -35.59 4.34 -8.34
CA GLN A 101 -35.46 2.88 -8.25
C GLN A 101 -36.44 2.14 -9.16
N GLU A 102 -37.59 2.77 -9.46
CA GLU A 102 -38.64 2.21 -10.31
C GLU A 102 -38.46 2.57 -11.80
N SER A 103 -37.46 3.41 -12.14
CA SER A 103 -37.12 3.68 -13.54
C SER A 103 -36.52 2.45 -14.22
N PRO A 104 -36.61 2.28 -15.56
CA PRO A 104 -36.00 1.18 -16.29
C PRO A 104 -34.49 1.02 -15.97
N GLU A 105 -33.76 2.15 -15.88
CA GLU A 105 -32.35 2.18 -15.51
C GLU A 105 -32.13 1.73 -14.05
N GLY A 106 -33.01 2.13 -13.14
CA GLY A 106 -32.94 1.73 -11.72
C GLY A 106 -33.20 0.24 -11.53
N VAL A 107 -34.15 -0.31 -12.26
CA VAL A 107 -34.46 -1.76 -12.27
C VAL A 107 -33.29 -2.54 -12.86
N LEU A 108 -32.73 -2.09 -14.00
CA LEU A 108 -31.54 -2.70 -14.61
C LEU A 108 -30.36 -2.71 -13.62
N LYS A 109 -30.14 -1.57 -12.93
CA LYS A 109 -29.09 -1.48 -11.91
C LYS A 109 -29.26 -2.56 -10.84
N LEU A 110 -30.44 -2.71 -10.26
CA LEU A 110 -30.69 -3.70 -9.22
C LEU A 110 -30.44 -5.13 -9.71
N LYS A 111 -30.88 -5.46 -10.93
CA LYS A 111 -30.67 -6.78 -11.54
C LYS A 111 -29.18 -7.04 -11.77
N LEU A 112 -28.42 -6.07 -12.31
CA LEU A 112 -26.97 -6.19 -12.52
C LEU A 112 -26.19 -6.30 -11.20
N ASP A 113 -26.59 -5.55 -10.17
CA ASP A 113 -25.99 -5.66 -8.83
C ASP A 113 -26.21 -7.07 -8.24
N MET A 114 -27.36 -7.71 -8.51
CA MET A 114 -27.63 -9.10 -8.12
C MET A 114 -26.74 -10.08 -8.91
N CYS A 115 -26.61 -9.91 -10.23
CA CYS A 115 -25.69 -10.70 -11.05
C CYS A 115 -24.24 -10.60 -10.52
N SER A 116 -23.80 -9.37 -10.18
CA SER A 116 -22.47 -9.14 -9.62
C SER A 116 -22.27 -9.85 -8.28
N LYS A 117 -23.29 -9.88 -7.43
CA LYS A 117 -23.23 -10.56 -6.14
C LYS A 117 -23.09 -12.08 -6.28
N HIS A 118 -23.70 -12.66 -7.30
CA HIS A 118 -23.67 -14.10 -7.55
C HIS A 118 -22.62 -14.53 -8.58
N GLY A 119 -21.95 -13.59 -9.24
CA GLY A 119 -20.99 -13.87 -10.30
C GLY A 119 -21.64 -14.32 -11.61
N ASP A 120 -22.93 -14.03 -11.83
CA ASP A 120 -23.68 -14.52 -12.99
C ASP A 120 -23.46 -13.63 -14.23
N VAL A 121 -22.41 -13.98 -15.01
CA VAL A 121 -22.04 -13.29 -16.23
C VAL A 121 -23.08 -13.48 -17.32
N VAL A 122 -23.65 -14.69 -17.44
CA VAL A 122 -24.61 -15.04 -18.50
C VAL A 122 -25.86 -14.18 -18.38
N GLN A 123 -26.45 -14.15 -17.19
CA GLN A 123 -27.63 -13.33 -16.94
C GLN A 123 -27.35 -11.85 -17.10
N ALA A 124 -26.15 -11.38 -16.70
CA ALA A 124 -25.77 -9.98 -16.89
C ALA A 124 -25.68 -9.59 -18.37
N LEU A 125 -25.11 -10.44 -19.22
CA LEU A 125 -25.05 -10.21 -20.67
C LEU A 125 -26.43 -10.25 -21.32
N HIS A 126 -27.31 -11.15 -20.90
CA HIS A 126 -28.71 -11.18 -21.36
C HIS A 126 -29.44 -9.87 -20.99
N LEU A 127 -29.30 -9.41 -19.75
CA LEU A 127 -29.87 -8.12 -19.30
C LEU A 127 -29.32 -6.92 -20.09
N TYR A 128 -28.06 -6.95 -20.47
CA TYR A 128 -27.45 -5.93 -21.33
C TYR A 128 -28.10 -5.94 -22.72
N ASP A 129 -28.23 -7.08 -23.36
CA ASP A 129 -28.81 -7.20 -24.69
C ASP A 129 -30.31 -6.82 -24.69
N GLU A 130 -31.07 -7.22 -23.67
CA GLU A 130 -32.45 -6.79 -23.45
C GLU A 130 -32.56 -5.28 -23.26
N ALA A 131 -31.69 -4.67 -22.45
CA ALA A 131 -31.68 -3.23 -22.23
C ALA A 131 -31.37 -2.45 -23.52
N ARG A 132 -30.42 -2.94 -24.34
CA ARG A 132 -30.09 -2.34 -25.63
C ARG A 132 -31.27 -2.40 -26.60
N THR A 133 -31.96 -3.55 -26.67
CA THR A 133 -33.13 -3.74 -27.53
C THR A 133 -34.29 -2.82 -27.12
N ASN A 134 -34.51 -2.65 -25.81
CA ASN A 134 -35.56 -1.81 -25.27
C ASN A 134 -35.20 -0.32 -25.18
N GLY A 135 -34.03 0.08 -25.68
CA GLY A 135 -33.62 1.48 -25.70
C GLY A 135 -33.33 2.07 -24.32
N VAL A 136 -33.07 1.24 -23.31
CA VAL A 136 -32.71 1.69 -21.96
C VAL A 136 -31.33 2.34 -21.98
N GLN A 137 -31.22 3.54 -21.43
CA GLN A 137 -29.97 4.26 -21.36
C GLN A 137 -29.05 3.71 -20.30
N LEU A 138 -27.90 3.19 -20.69
CA LEU A 138 -26.89 2.69 -19.76
C LEU A 138 -26.05 3.86 -19.24
N ASN A 139 -25.73 3.80 -17.95
CA ASN A 139 -24.83 4.75 -17.29
C ASN A 139 -23.52 4.08 -16.88
N GLN A 140 -22.57 4.87 -16.36
CA GLN A 140 -21.25 4.40 -15.93
C GLN A 140 -21.31 3.19 -14.98
N HIS A 141 -22.28 3.14 -14.06
CA HIS A 141 -22.43 2.03 -13.13
C HIS A 141 -22.77 0.72 -13.85
N HIS A 142 -23.72 0.75 -14.79
CA HIS A 142 -24.12 -0.42 -15.57
C HIS A 142 -22.92 -1.00 -16.33
N TYR A 143 -22.19 -0.14 -17.06
CA TYR A 143 -20.99 -0.56 -17.78
C TYR A 143 -19.91 -1.11 -16.85
N SER A 144 -19.67 -0.46 -15.71
CA SER A 144 -18.65 -0.92 -14.75
C SER A 144 -18.95 -2.31 -14.19
N VAL A 145 -20.22 -2.60 -13.88
CA VAL A 145 -20.64 -3.92 -13.39
C VAL A 145 -20.51 -5.00 -14.45
N LEU A 146 -20.94 -4.71 -15.68
CA LEU A 146 -20.82 -5.62 -16.82
C LEU A 146 -19.36 -5.97 -17.10
N LEU A 147 -18.50 -4.96 -17.19
CA LEU A 147 -17.07 -5.16 -17.43
C LEU A 147 -16.39 -5.94 -16.31
N TYR A 148 -16.75 -5.64 -15.04
CA TYR A 148 -16.25 -6.40 -13.90
C TYR A 148 -16.62 -7.88 -13.99
N LEU A 149 -17.89 -8.19 -14.27
CA LEU A 149 -18.37 -9.56 -14.40
C LEU A 149 -17.66 -10.28 -15.55
N CYS A 150 -17.58 -9.67 -16.73
CA CYS A 150 -16.88 -10.26 -17.86
C CYS A 150 -15.40 -10.51 -17.56
N SER A 151 -14.72 -9.57 -16.87
CA SER A 151 -13.29 -9.72 -16.52
C SER A 151 -13.01 -10.74 -15.42
N SER A 152 -14.04 -11.10 -14.63
CA SER A 152 -13.94 -12.08 -13.54
C SER A 152 -14.39 -13.48 -13.95
N GLY A 153 -14.78 -13.68 -15.19
CA GLY A 153 -15.47 -14.87 -15.69
C GLY A 153 -14.71 -16.20 -15.57
N SER A 154 -13.39 -16.17 -15.39
CA SER A 154 -12.59 -17.39 -15.14
C SER A 154 -12.76 -17.97 -13.73
N SER A 155 -13.36 -17.24 -12.80
CA SER A 155 -13.56 -17.66 -11.40
C SER A 155 -14.96 -18.20 -11.13
N VAL A 156 -15.86 -18.20 -12.11
CA VAL A 156 -17.26 -18.60 -11.93
C VAL A 156 -17.37 -20.12 -11.95
N LYS A 157 -17.58 -20.70 -10.79
CA LYS A 157 -18.07 -22.06 -10.66
C LYS A 157 -19.58 -22.08 -10.98
N LEU A 158 -19.95 -22.28 -12.24
CA LEU A 158 -21.32 -22.60 -12.59
C LEU A 158 -21.61 -24.03 -12.12
N ASN A 159 -22.46 -24.21 -11.11
CA ASN A 159 -22.92 -25.50 -10.58
C ASN A 159 -21.79 -26.51 -10.24
N GLY A 160 -20.63 -26.03 -9.77
CA GLY A 160 -19.52 -26.90 -9.37
C GLY A 160 -18.61 -27.37 -10.52
N ASN A 161 -18.91 -27.03 -11.78
CA ASN A 161 -18.09 -27.36 -12.95
C ASN A 161 -17.20 -26.17 -13.33
N VAL A 162 -15.95 -26.47 -13.69
CA VAL A 162 -15.02 -25.51 -14.29
C VAL A 162 -15.60 -25.06 -15.62
N VAL A 163 -15.79 -23.77 -15.83
CA VAL A 163 -16.25 -23.21 -17.11
C VAL A 163 -15.23 -23.57 -18.19
N ASP A 164 -15.70 -24.08 -19.31
CA ASP A 164 -14.87 -24.39 -20.47
C ASP A 164 -14.09 -23.13 -20.92
N ALA A 165 -12.81 -23.30 -21.22
CA ALA A 165 -11.92 -22.21 -21.64
C ALA A 165 -12.47 -21.44 -22.85
N ASN A 166 -13.19 -22.13 -23.75
CA ASN A 166 -13.84 -21.52 -24.92
C ASN A 166 -14.99 -20.57 -24.51
N ALA A 167 -15.79 -20.94 -23.51
CA ALA A 167 -16.87 -20.09 -23.01
C ALA A 167 -16.32 -18.83 -22.32
N SER A 168 -15.24 -18.96 -21.58
CA SER A 168 -14.55 -17.82 -20.93
C SER A 168 -14.04 -16.82 -21.96
N SER A 169 -13.42 -17.29 -23.06
CA SER A 169 -12.94 -16.43 -24.15
C SER A 169 -14.06 -15.61 -24.80
N LEU A 170 -15.27 -16.20 -24.93
CA LEU A 170 -16.43 -15.48 -25.44
C LEU A 170 -16.85 -14.33 -24.52
N TYR A 171 -16.84 -14.53 -23.20
CA TYR A 171 -17.19 -13.48 -22.24
C TYR A 171 -16.17 -12.34 -22.25
N TYR A 172 -14.88 -12.65 -22.43
CA TYR A 172 -13.84 -11.63 -22.54
C TYR A 172 -14.02 -10.76 -23.78
N LYS A 173 -14.26 -11.37 -24.94
CA LYS A 173 -14.54 -10.67 -26.20
C LYS A 173 -15.78 -9.78 -26.06
N ARG A 174 -16.86 -10.35 -25.51
CA ARG A 174 -18.12 -9.61 -25.30
C ARG A 174 -17.92 -8.44 -24.32
N GLY A 175 -17.15 -8.63 -23.26
CA GLY A 175 -16.79 -7.54 -22.34
C GLY A 175 -16.03 -6.42 -23.05
N PHE A 176 -15.13 -6.75 -23.96
CA PHE A 176 -14.39 -5.76 -24.73
C PHE A 176 -15.29 -4.97 -25.70
N GLU A 177 -16.24 -5.64 -26.38
CA GLU A 177 -17.26 -4.99 -27.19
C GLU A 177 -18.12 -4.02 -26.36
N ILE A 178 -18.50 -4.42 -25.13
CA ILE A 178 -19.24 -3.57 -24.21
C ILE A 178 -18.42 -2.34 -23.81
N PHE A 179 -17.10 -2.48 -23.61
CA PHE A 179 -16.22 -1.33 -23.36
C PHE A 179 -16.20 -0.36 -24.54
N GLN A 180 -16.05 -0.86 -25.77
CA GLN A 180 -16.10 -0.04 -26.97
C GLN A 180 -17.44 0.66 -27.11
N GLN A 181 -18.54 -0.05 -26.83
CA GLN A 181 -19.89 0.53 -26.87
C GLN A 181 -20.08 1.64 -25.84
N MET A 182 -19.51 1.52 -24.66
CA MET A 182 -19.51 2.60 -23.65
C MET A 182 -18.89 3.89 -24.19
N ILE A 183 -17.81 3.79 -24.94
CA ILE A 183 -17.14 4.94 -25.57
C ILE A 183 -18.01 5.54 -26.68
N ILE A 184 -18.63 4.69 -27.52
CA ILE A 184 -19.56 5.10 -28.57
C ILE A 184 -20.77 5.81 -27.98
N ASP A 185 -21.33 5.30 -26.90
CA ASP A 185 -22.48 5.90 -26.20
C ASP A 185 -22.08 7.17 -25.42
N LYS A 186 -20.80 7.60 -25.50
CA LYS A 186 -20.26 8.80 -24.84
C LYS A 186 -20.46 8.78 -23.32
N VAL A 187 -20.53 7.60 -22.73
CA VAL A 187 -20.56 7.45 -21.27
C VAL A 187 -19.15 7.56 -20.74
N ALA A 188 -18.90 8.53 -19.86
CA ALA A 188 -17.58 8.81 -19.33
C ALA A 188 -17.00 7.59 -18.60
N PRO A 189 -15.86 7.04 -19.03
CA PRO A 189 -15.21 5.93 -18.33
C PRO A 189 -14.63 6.37 -16.98
N SER A 190 -14.38 5.41 -16.11
CA SER A 190 -13.70 5.59 -14.82
C SER A 190 -12.40 4.79 -14.79
N GLU A 191 -11.59 4.99 -13.75
CA GLU A 191 -10.39 4.18 -13.52
C GLU A 191 -10.75 2.68 -13.46
N ALA A 192 -11.83 2.31 -12.76
CA ALA A 192 -12.29 0.93 -12.70
C ALA A 192 -12.72 0.37 -14.06
N THR A 193 -13.27 1.20 -14.94
CA THR A 193 -13.66 0.82 -16.29
C THR A 193 -12.44 0.41 -17.13
N PHE A 194 -11.40 1.26 -17.14
CA PHE A 194 -10.15 0.98 -17.83
C PHE A 194 -9.41 -0.22 -17.22
N THR A 195 -9.39 -0.33 -15.90
CA THR A 195 -8.77 -1.48 -15.21
C THR A 195 -9.45 -2.79 -15.61
N ASN A 196 -10.79 -2.84 -15.69
CA ASN A 196 -11.50 -4.02 -16.12
C ASN A 196 -11.25 -4.32 -17.62
N ALA A 197 -11.20 -3.29 -18.47
CA ALA A 197 -10.85 -3.47 -19.89
C ALA A 197 -9.42 -4.01 -20.05
N ALA A 198 -8.46 -3.53 -19.25
CA ALA A 198 -7.09 -4.06 -19.25
C ALA A 198 -7.03 -5.52 -18.78
N ARG A 199 -7.87 -5.92 -17.81
CA ARG A 199 -8.00 -7.34 -17.40
C ARG A 199 -8.59 -8.20 -18.50
N LEU A 200 -9.56 -7.69 -19.25
CA LEU A 200 -10.11 -8.38 -20.42
C LEU A 200 -9.04 -8.57 -21.50
N ALA A 201 -8.23 -7.54 -21.78
CA ALA A 201 -7.12 -7.63 -22.72
C ALA A 201 -6.10 -8.69 -22.30
N LEU A 202 -5.70 -8.73 -21.01
CA LEU A 202 -4.83 -9.78 -20.48
C LEU A 202 -5.46 -11.18 -20.63
N ALA A 203 -6.75 -11.31 -20.33
CA ALA A 203 -7.47 -12.58 -20.45
C ALA A 203 -7.58 -13.08 -21.92
N LEU A 204 -7.46 -12.16 -22.88
CA LEU A 204 -7.31 -12.42 -24.31
C LEU A 204 -5.84 -12.57 -24.73
N GLU A 205 -4.92 -12.66 -23.75
CA GLU A 205 -3.48 -12.79 -23.94
C GLU A 205 -2.80 -11.61 -24.67
N ASP A 206 -3.40 -10.42 -24.58
CA ASP A 206 -2.87 -9.19 -25.17
C ASP A 206 -2.43 -8.18 -24.10
N PRO A 207 -1.20 -8.33 -23.56
CA PRO A 207 -0.65 -7.37 -22.60
C PRO A 207 -0.31 -6.00 -23.22
N GLU A 208 -0.09 -5.93 -24.55
CA GLU A 208 0.14 -4.68 -25.26
C GLU A 208 -1.11 -3.80 -25.19
N MET A 209 -2.26 -4.37 -25.55
CA MET A 209 -3.53 -3.66 -25.43
C MET A 209 -3.84 -3.29 -23.96
N ALA A 210 -3.50 -4.16 -22.99
CA ALA A 210 -3.67 -3.84 -21.58
C ALA A 210 -2.86 -2.59 -21.18
N PHE A 211 -1.64 -2.45 -21.68
CA PHE A 211 -0.80 -1.28 -21.41
C PHE A 211 -1.27 -0.03 -22.15
N ASP A 212 -1.70 -0.19 -23.40
CA ASP A 212 -2.27 0.94 -24.16
C ASP A 212 -3.52 1.52 -23.51
N LEU A 213 -4.37 0.69 -22.93
CA LEU A 213 -5.52 1.15 -22.16
C LEU A 213 -5.09 1.98 -20.92
N VAL A 214 -4.02 1.61 -20.23
CA VAL A 214 -3.49 2.42 -19.13
C VAL A 214 -2.98 3.76 -19.62
N LYS A 215 -2.25 3.79 -20.74
CA LYS A 215 -1.76 5.04 -21.34
C LYS A 215 -2.91 5.95 -21.79
N GLN A 216 -4.00 5.38 -22.32
CA GLN A 216 -5.19 6.12 -22.74
C GLN A 216 -5.91 6.83 -21.58
N MET A 217 -5.79 6.35 -20.33
CA MET A 217 -6.41 6.98 -19.16
C MET A 217 -6.07 8.47 -19.05
N LYS A 218 -4.84 8.84 -19.42
CA LYS A 218 -4.38 10.24 -19.42
C LYS A 218 -5.24 11.14 -20.33
N GLY A 219 -5.68 10.63 -21.48
CA GLY A 219 -6.55 11.37 -22.42
C GLY A 219 -7.94 11.67 -21.86
N PHE A 220 -8.37 10.89 -20.87
CA PHE A 220 -9.63 11.08 -20.13
C PHE A 220 -9.45 11.81 -18.80
N ASN A 221 -8.27 12.35 -18.50
CA ASN A 221 -7.92 12.94 -17.20
C ASN A 221 -8.12 11.98 -16.01
N ILE A 222 -7.88 10.70 -16.23
CA ILE A 222 -7.97 9.66 -15.20
C ILE A 222 -6.57 9.27 -14.78
N LEU A 223 -6.29 9.32 -13.46
CA LEU A 223 -5.02 8.86 -12.91
C LEU A 223 -5.05 7.34 -12.72
N PRO A 224 -4.10 6.61 -13.29
CA PRO A 224 -3.99 5.18 -13.08
C PRO A 224 -3.63 4.86 -11.62
N LYS A 225 -4.07 3.70 -11.16
CA LYS A 225 -3.70 3.12 -9.87
C LYS A 225 -2.87 1.87 -10.08
N LEU A 226 -2.24 1.35 -9.03
CA LEU A 226 -1.44 0.12 -9.12
C LEU A 226 -2.20 -1.00 -9.84
N ARG A 227 -3.45 -1.25 -9.45
CA ARG A 227 -4.31 -2.27 -10.08
C ARG A 227 -4.57 -2.07 -11.57
N SER A 228 -4.37 -0.86 -12.09
CA SER A 228 -4.54 -0.58 -13.53
C SER A 228 -3.36 -1.11 -14.33
N TYR A 229 -2.16 -1.14 -13.74
CA TYR A 229 -0.93 -1.63 -14.37
C TYR A 229 -0.77 -3.15 -14.31
N GLY A 230 -1.33 -3.79 -13.25
CA GLY A 230 -1.17 -5.22 -13.02
C GLY A 230 -1.39 -6.08 -14.26
N PRO A 231 -2.49 -5.92 -15.02
CA PRO A 231 -2.74 -6.71 -16.23
C PRO A 231 -1.63 -6.65 -17.27
N ALA A 232 -1.09 -5.46 -17.55
CA ALA A 232 0.00 -5.28 -18.50
C ALA A 232 1.32 -5.88 -17.95
N LEU A 233 1.68 -5.53 -16.72
CA LEU A 233 2.93 -5.96 -16.11
C LEU A 233 3.03 -7.48 -16.00
N PHE A 234 2.02 -8.11 -15.40
CA PHE A 234 2.01 -9.56 -15.24
C PHE A 234 1.90 -10.28 -16.58
N GLY A 235 1.20 -9.71 -17.55
CA GLY A 235 1.11 -10.23 -18.91
C GLY A 235 2.47 -10.24 -19.62
N PHE A 236 3.22 -9.15 -19.56
CA PHE A 236 4.57 -9.08 -20.11
C PHE A 236 5.54 -9.99 -19.37
N CYS A 237 5.47 -10.02 -18.03
CA CYS A 237 6.30 -10.91 -17.23
C CYS A 237 6.07 -12.37 -17.57
N SER A 238 4.82 -12.81 -17.71
CA SER A 238 4.48 -14.21 -18.05
C SER A 238 4.92 -14.62 -19.45
N LYS A 239 5.01 -13.66 -20.39
CA LYS A 239 5.48 -13.89 -21.77
C LYS A 239 7.00 -13.69 -21.91
N GLY A 240 7.74 -13.38 -20.85
CA GLY A 240 9.18 -13.12 -20.90
C GLY A 240 9.58 -11.84 -21.64
N MET A 241 8.64 -10.90 -21.84
CA MET A 241 8.84 -9.64 -22.58
C MET A 241 9.47 -8.57 -21.68
N ALA A 242 10.75 -8.75 -21.35
CA ALA A 242 11.43 -7.99 -20.32
C ALA A 242 11.42 -6.47 -20.55
N ASP A 243 11.77 -6.02 -21.76
CA ASP A 243 11.82 -4.59 -22.06
C ASP A 243 10.47 -3.91 -21.91
N ARG A 244 9.40 -4.62 -22.30
CA ARG A 244 8.02 -4.11 -22.13
C ARG A 244 7.60 -4.06 -20.67
N ALA A 245 7.96 -5.07 -19.88
CA ALA A 245 7.69 -5.07 -18.44
C ALA A 245 8.41 -3.90 -17.74
N TYR A 246 9.66 -3.61 -18.13
CA TYR A 246 10.40 -2.46 -17.60
C TYR A 246 9.82 -1.11 -18.07
N GLU A 247 9.25 -1.04 -19.27
CA GLU A 247 8.53 0.16 -19.71
C GLU A 247 7.28 0.41 -18.87
N VAL A 248 6.51 -0.63 -18.52
CA VAL A 248 5.37 -0.51 -17.60
C VAL A 248 5.82 0.00 -16.24
N ASP A 249 6.90 -0.57 -15.70
CA ASP A 249 7.47 -0.16 -14.40
C ASP A 249 7.93 1.30 -14.39
N ALA A 250 8.61 1.74 -15.47
CA ALA A 250 9.01 3.14 -15.64
C ALA A 250 7.80 4.08 -15.71
N HIS A 251 6.77 3.71 -16.47
CA HIS A 251 5.53 4.49 -16.57
C HIS A 251 4.76 4.57 -15.25
N MET A 252 4.81 3.49 -14.43
CA MET A 252 4.28 3.51 -13.05
C MET A 252 4.99 4.57 -12.21
N ALA A 253 6.33 4.57 -12.24
CA ALA A 253 7.15 5.52 -11.49
C ALA A 253 6.89 6.97 -11.93
N GLU A 254 6.80 7.23 -13.24
CA GLU A 254 6.47 8.55 -13.80
C GLU A 254 5.06 9.03 -13.38
N SER A 255 4.13 8.11 -13.22
CA SER A 255 2.77 8.39 -12.76
C SER A 255 2.65 8.50 -11.23
N GLY A 256 3.76 8.36 -10.49
CA GLY A 256 3.77 8.38 -9.02
C GLY A 256 3.12 7.14 -8.38
N VAL A 257 3.00 6.04 -9.13
CA VAL A 257 2.43 4.79 -8.63
C VAL A 257 3.54 3.87 -8.17
N MET A 258 3.52 3.51 -6.89
CA MET A 258 4.52 2.61 -6.30
C MET A 258 4.08 1.15 -6.46
N PRO A 259 4.99 0.25 -6.90
CA PRO A 259 4.74 -1.18 -6.94
C PRO A 259 4.65 -1.76 -5.54
N GLU A 260 3.90 -2.84 -5.41
CA GLU A 260 3.85 -3.68 -4.21
C GLU A 260 4.67 -4.96 -4.41
N GLU A 261 4.65 -5.86 -3.42
CA GLU A 261 5.42 -7.09 -3.50
C GLU A 261 5.09 -7.95 -4.72
N PRO A 262 3.82 -8.15 -5.12
CA PRO A 262 3.51 -8.97 -6.31
C PRO A 262 4.15 -8.45 -7.59
N GLU A 263 4.13 -7.12 -7.80
CA GLU A 263 4.73 -6.49 -8.98
C GLU A 263 6.25 -6.61 -8.95
N LEU A 264 6.87 -6.33 -7.81
CA LEU A 264 8.32 -6.45 -7.65
C LEU A 264 8.78 -7.91 -7.77
N SER A 265 8.02 -8.86 -7.23
CA SER A 265 8.30 -10.29 -7.35
C SER A 265 8.26 -10.77 -8.79
N ALA A 266 7.26 -10.31 -9.57
CA ALA A 266 7.15 -10.64 -11.00
C ALA A 266 8.33 -10.06 -11.81
N LEU A 267 8.70 -8.80 -11.54
CA LEU A 267 9.88 -8.16 -12.16
C LEU A 267 11.18 -8.85 -11.78
N LEU A 268 11.32 -9.25 -10.50
CA LEU A 268 12.50 -9.97 -10.02
C LEU A 268 12.63 -11.32 -10.74
N LYS A 269 11.55 -12.09 -10.80
CA LYS A 269 11.54 -13.37 -11.48
C LYS A 269 11.91 -13.20 -12.96
N LEU A 270 11.24 -12.30 -13.67
CA LEU A 270 11.54 -12.01 -15.06
C LEU A 270 13.01 -11.63 -15.26
N SER A 271 13.54 -10.73 -14.43
CA SER A 271 14.92 -10.26 -14.52
C SER A 271 15.93 -11.39 -14.30
N ALA A 272 15.64 -12.29 -13.37
CA ALA A 272 16.44 -13.49 -13.13
C ALA A 272 16.39 -14.45 -14.32
N ASP A 273 15.19 -14.72 -14.86
CA ASP A 273 14.99 -15.62 -16.00
C ASP A 273 15.72 -15.13 -17.27
N VAL A 274 15.74 -13.81 -17.52
CA VAL A 274 16.45 -13.19 -18.65
C VAL A 274 17.90 -12.77 -18.31
N LYS A 275 18.40 -13.11 -17.12
CA LYS A 275 19.78 -12.89 -16.66
C LYS A 275 20.21 -11.40 -16.62
N ARG A 276 19.27 -10.52 -16.39
CA ARG A 276 19.51 -9.07 -16.23
C ARG A 276 19.86 -8.75 -14.77
N ALA A 277 21.12 -9.00 -14.40
CA ALA A 277 21.62 -8.80 -13.04
C ALA A 277 21.41 -7.37 -12.53
N ASP A 278 21.59 -6.36 -13.38
CA ASP A 278 21.32 -4.95 -13.05
C ASP A 278 19.89 -4.74 -12.55
N LYS A 279 18.91 -5.36 -13.23
CA LYS A 279 17.49 -5.29 -12.86
C LYS A 279 17.15 -6.15 -11.65
N VAL A 280 17.81 -7.30 -11.50
CA VAL A 280 17.65 -8.15 -10.30
C VAL A 280 18.04 -7.34 -9.05
N TYR A 281 19.23 -6.75 -9.04
CA TYR A 281 19.70 -6.03 -7.87
C TYR A 281 18.95 -4.73 -7.62
N ASP A 282 18.53 -4.00 -8.66
CA ASP A 282 17.62 -2.86 -8.52
C ASP A 282 16.31 -3.27 -7.85
N THR A 283 15.70 -4.36 -8.31
CA THR A 283 14.43 -4.86 -7.73
C THR A 283 14.61 -5.34 -6.29
N LEU A 284 15.73 -6.00 -5.97
CA LEU A 284 16.05 -6.40 -4.61
C LEU A 284 16.21 -5.19 -3.68
N HIS A 285 16.83 -4.11 -4.14
CA HIS A 285 16.90 -2.87 -3.37
C HIS A 285 15.53 -2.25 -3.14
N ARG A 286 14.68 -2.26 -4.16
CA ARG A 286 13.30 -1.75 -4.05
C ARG A 286 12.45 -2.60 -3.11
N LEU A 287 12.50 -3.93 -3.21
CA LEU A 287 11.83 -4.85 -2.28
C LEU A 287 12.23 -4.52 -0.85
N ARG A 288 13.53 -4.36 -0.61
CA ARG A 288 14.05 -4.06 0.72
C ARG A 288 13.60 -2.70 1.25
N ALA A 289 13.54 -1.67 0.38
CA ALA A 289 13.14 -0.33 0.77
C ALA A 289 11.63 -0.20 1.04
N ILE A 290 10.80 -1.00 0.35
CA ILE A 290 9.35 -0.84 0.32
C ILE A 290 8.65 -1.93 1.14
N ILE A 291 9.12 -3.18 1.07
CA ILE A 291 8.46 -4.34 1.65
C ILE A 291 9.14 -4.76 2.94
N ARG A 292 8.38 -4.83 4.01
CA ARG A 292 8.90 -5.24 5.32
C ARG A 292 9.08 -6.75 5.43
N GLN A 293 8.18 -7.51 4.83
CA GLN A 293 8.19 -8.96 4.85
C GLN A 293 7.77 -9.47 3.49
N VAL A 294 8.59 -10.32 2.89
CA VAL A 294 8.30 -10.97 1.62
C VAL A 294 7.59 -12.30 1.83
N THR A 295 6.80 -12.72 0.85
CA THR A 295 6.17 -14.03 0.83
C THR A 295 7.19 -15.15 0.55
N ASP A 296 6.84 -16.38 0.91
CA ASP A 296 7.68 -17.56 0.60
C ASP A 296 7.95 -17.73 -0.91
N SER A 297 7.01 -17.31 -1.75
CA SER A 297 7.18 -17.33 -3.20
C SER A 297 8.29 -16.37 -3.67
N THR A 298 8.26 -15.14 -3.18
CA THR A 298 9.29 -14.14 -3.49
C THR A 298 10.65 -14.58 -2.93
N LEU A 299 10.65 -15.16 -1.73
CA LEU A 299 11.87 -15.69 -1.11
C LEU A 299 12.48 -16.82 -1.95
N GLY A 300 11.66 -17.71 -2.51
CA GLY A 300 12.14 -18.77 -3.42
C GLY A 300 12.85 -18.20 -4.65
N ILE A 301 12.31 -17.15 -5.27
CA ILE A 301 12.95 -16.48 -6.41
C ILE A 301 14.32 -15.88 -6.02
N ILE A 302 14.41 -15.31 -4.82
CA ILE A 302 15.67 -14.76 -4.30
C ILE A 302 16.69 -15.87 -4.06
N GLU A 303 16.26 -16.98 -3.43
CA GLU A 303 17.12 -18.16 -3.20
C GLU A 303 17.63 -18.74 -4.53
N ASP A 304 16.77 -18.91 -5.53
CA ASP A 304 17.12 -19.43 -6.85
C ASP A 304 18.15 -18.53 -7.54
N TRP A 305 17.96 -17.22 -7.49
CA TRP A 305 18.95 -16.27 -8.04
C TRP A 305 20.32 -16.43 -7.40
N PHE A 306 20.41 -16.39 -6.07
CA PHE A 306 21.69 -16.47 -5.37
C PHE A 306 22.35 -17.85 -5.46
N ASN A 307 21.61 -18.91 -5.75
CA ASN A 307 22.15 -20.23 -6.01
C ASN A 307 22.57 -20.44 -7.48
N SER A 308 22.30 -19.45 -8.37
CA SER A 308 22.60 -19.54 -9.79
C SER A 308 24.09 -19.24 -10.10
N GLU A 309 24.58 -19.78 -11.22
CA GLU A 309 25.90 -19.41 -11.75
C GLU A 309 25.95 -17.93 -12.16
N ASP A 310 24.85 -17.36 -12.62
CA ASP A 310 24.80 -15.98 -13.08
C ASP A 310 25.06 -15.01 -11.93
N ALA A 311 24.50 -15.27 -10.75
CA ALA A 311 24.78 -14.49 -9.55
C ALA A 311 26.26 -14.60 -9.12
N SER A 312 26.89 -15.76 -9.33
CA SER A 312 28.29 -15.98 -8.92
C SER A 312 29.31 -15.15 -9.72
N LYS A 313 28.93 -14.70 -10.90
CA LYS A 313 29.78 -13.90 -11.81
C LYS A 313 29.68 -12.40 -11.55
N ILE A 314 28.74 -11.98 -10.70
CA ILE A 314 28.47 -10.56 -10.45
C ILE A 314 29.19 -10.10 -9.18
N GLY A 315 29.82 -8.94 -9.26
CA GLY A 315 30.51 -8.29 -8.13
C GLY A 315 32.03 -8.26 -8.31
N GLU A 316 32.71 -7.77 -7.28
CA GLU A 316 34.16 -7.65 -7.25
C GLU A 316 34.80 -8.93 -6.72
N GLU A 317 35.91 -9.35 -7.31
CA GLU A 317 36.64 -10.54 -6.83
C GLU A 317 37.27 -10.33 -5.45
N ASN A 318 37.77 -9.13 -5.18
CA ASN A 318 38.47 -8.76 -3.96
C ASN A 318 37.70 -7.69 -3.17
N TRP A 319 36.62 -8.06 -2.55
CA TRP A 319 35.82 -7.13 -1.74
C TRP A 319 36.24 -7.13 -0.26
N ASP A 320 36.07 -5.98 0.39
CA ASP A 320 36.49 -5.75 1.77
C ASP A 320 35.29 -5.84 2.73
N THR A 321 35.31 -6.86 3.59
CA THR A 321 34.28 -7.09 4.61
C THR A 321 34.11 -5.90 5.56
N SER A 322 35.20 -5.17 5.85
CA SER A 322 35.15 -3.99 6.74
C SER A 322 34.38 -2.84 6.10
N LYS A 323 34.50 -2.64 4.78
CA LYS A 323 33.68 -1.65 4.05
C LYS A 323 32.22 -2.03 4.09
N VAL A 324 31.88 -3.31 3.91
CA VAL A 324 30.49 -3.80 4.00
C VAL A 324 29.90 -3.53 5.37
N ARG A 325 30.62 -3.92 6.44
CA ARG A 325 30.17 -3.67 7.83
C ARG A 325 29.96 -2.18 8.10
N LYS A 326 30.93 -1.35 7.70
CA LYS A 326 30.82 0.12 7.83
C LYS A 326 29.63 0.66 7.06
N GLY A 327 29.40 0.18 5.83
CA GLY A 327 28.24 0.56 5.03
C GLY A 327 26.91 0.18 5.66
N ILE A 328 26.81 -1.02 6.25
CA ILE A 328 25.63 -1.48 7.00
C ILE A 328 25.35 -0.55 8.18
N LEU A 329 26.38 -0.23 8.97
CA LEU A 329 26.23 0.66 10.13
C LEU A 329 25.79 2.07 9.72
N MET A 330 26.41 2.63 8.70
CA MET A 330 26.05 3.97 8.18
C MET A 330 24.68 3.99 7.51
N GLY A 331 24.27 2.90 6.89
CA GLY A 331 22.97 2.75 6.24
C GLY A 331 21.80 2.43 7.17
N GLY A 332 22.02 2.35 8.50
CA GLY A 332 20.97 2.11 9.47
C GLY A 332 20.56 0.64 9.59
N GLY A 333 21.55 -0.24 9.65
CA GLY A 333 21.38 -1.64 10.08
C GLY A 333 20.91 -2.65 9.03
N GLY A 334 20.52 -2.25 7.90
CA GLY A 334 20.04 -3.23 6.94
C GLY A 334 20.41 -2.90 5.51
N TRP A 335 20.29 -1.66 5.14
CA TRP A 335 20.60 -1.21 3.79
C TRP A 335 21.75 -0.20 3.83
N HIS A 336 22.80 -0.45 3.05
CA HIS A 336 24.00 0.39 3.04
C HIS A 336 24.23 1.08 1.69
N GLY A 337 23.37 0.88 0.70
CA GLY A 337 23.46 1.53 -0.62
C GLY A 337 24.65 1.13 -1.49
N GLN A 338 25.45 0.16 -1.05
CA GLN A 338 26.67 -0.26 -1.76
C GLN A 338 26.43 -1.42 -2.74
N GLY A 339 25.24 -1.99 -2.74
CA GLY A 339 24.92 -3.13 -3.59
C GLY A 339 25.60 -4.43 -3.14
N TRP A 340 25.79 -5.31 -4.08
CA TRP A 340 26.32 -6.66 -3.89
C TRP A 340 27.79 -6.67 -4.30
N LEU A 341 28.66 -6.67 -3.31
CA LEU A 341 30.09 -6.39 -3.55
C LEU A 341 30.92 -7.62 -3.92
N GLY A 342 30.47 -8.82 -3.57
CA GLY A 342 31.28 -10.03 -3.76
C GLY A 342 30.91 -10.82 -5.01
N SER A 343 31.90 -11.23 -5.80
CA SER A 343 31.76 -12.28 -6.79
C SER A 343 32.11 -13.64 -6.22
N GLY A 344 31.67 -14.72 -6.87
CA GLY A 344 31.91 -16.10 -6.46
C GLY A 344 30.63 -16.78 -6.00
N GLN A 345 30.75 -18.03 -5.63
CA GLN A 345 29.59 -18.86 -5.30
C GLN A 345 28.88 -18.35 -4.04
N TRP A 346 27.60 -18.06 -4.17
CA TRP A 346 26.72 -17.69 -3.08
C TRP A 346 26.11 -18.92 -2.42
N ARG A 347 25.77 -18.77 -1.15
CA ARG A 347 24.97 -19.75 -0.42
C ARG A 347 23.84 -19.03 0.30
N ALA A 348 22.63 -19.19 -0.18
CA ALA A 348 21.43 -18.71 0.47
C ALA A 348 20.92 -19.78 1.45
N VAL A 349 20.73 -19.43 2.73
CA VAL A 349 20.29 -20.35 3.77
C VAL A 349 19.19 -19.69 4.60
N ARG A 350 18.05 -20.38 4.75
CA ARG A 350 17.01 -19.98 5.70
C ARG A 350 17.50 -20.23 7.12
N THR A 351 17.35 -19.25 7.98
CA THR A 351 17.85 -19.31 9.36
C THR A 351 16.86 -18.67 10.32
N GLN A 352 17.10 -18.88 11.59
CA GLN A 352 16.39 -18.22 12.68
C GLN A 352 17.32 -17.23 13.37
N ILE A 353 16.72 -16.21 13.95
CA ILE A 353 17.40 -15.21 14.77
C ILE A 353 16.94 -15.43 16.22
N ASP A 354 17.88 -15.51 17.14
CA ASP A 354 17.59 -15.63 18.55
C ASP A 354 17.06 -14.32 19.16
N GLU A 355 16.65 -14.38 20.43
CA GLU A 355 16.11 -13.21 21.16
C GLU A 355 17.12 -12.06 21.32
N LYS A 356 18.42 -12.35 21.18
CA LYS A 356 19.51 -11.36 21.26
C LYS A 356 19.96 -10.83 19.91
N GLY A 357 19.29 -11.25 18.83
CA GLY A 357 19.59 -10.86 17.47
C GLY A 357 20.70 -11.69 16.80
N GLY A 358 21.12 -12.81 17.40
CA GLY A 358 22.13 -13.72 16.85
C GLY A 358 21.55 -14.64 15.78
N CYS A 359 22.26 -14.77 14.66
CA CYS A 359 21.90 -15.68 13.59
C CYS A 359 22.34 -17.11 13.91
N HIS A 360 21.41 -18.07 13.88
CA HIS A 360 21.73 -19.48 14.17
C HIS A 360 22.63 -20.12 13.11
N SER A 361 22.66 -19.59 11.89
CA SER A 361 23.43 -20.16 10.79
C SER A 361 24.87 -19.67 10.72
N CYS A 362 25.12 -18.37 10.91
CA CYS A 362 26.45 -17.77 10.78
C CYS A 362 27.00 -17.21 12.10
N GLY A 363 26.22 -17.19 13.18
CA GLY A 363 26.62 -16.64 14.48
C GLY A 363 26.73 -15.10 14.53
N GLU A 364 26.56 -14.42 13.41
CA GLU A 364 26.61 -12.96 13.37
C GLU A 364 25.38 -12.35 14.03
N LYS A 365 25.56 -11.22 14.69
CA LYS A 365 24.49 -10.49 15.35
C LYS A 365 23.90 -9.43 14.43
N LEU A 366 22.57 -9.34 14.39
CA LEU A 366 21.87 -8.26 13.69
C LEU A 366 22.31 -6.90 14.26
N VAL A 367 22.61 -5.99 13.36
CA VAL A 367 22.95 -4.61 13.71
C VAL A 367 21.66 -3.86 14.02
N CYS A 368 21.59 -3.22 15.19
CA CYS A 368 20.48 -2.33 15.53
C CYS A 368 20.49 -1.12 14.60
N ILE A 369 19.28 -0.68 14.21
CA ILE A 369 19.10 0.58 13.50
C ILE A 369 19.44 1.71 14.46
N ASP A 370 20.47 2.48 14.12
CA ASP A 370 20.83 3.70 14.85
C ASP A 370 20.15 4.91 14.23
N ILE A 371 19.50 5.71 15.06
CA ILE A 371 18.77 6.90 14.67
C ILE A 371 19.28 8.05 15.51
N ASP A 372 19.87 9.05 14.86
CA ASP A 372 20.34 10.26 15.53
C ASP A 372 19.15 11.00 16.15
N PRO A 373 19.20 11.33 17.44
CA PRO A 373 18.19 12.16 18.11
C PRO A 373 17.91 13.49 17.39
N ARG A 374 18.92 14.11 16.81
CA ARG A 374 18.78 15.37 16.04
C ARG A 374 18.01 15.15 14.74
N GLU A 375 18.25 14.04 14.04
CA GLU A 375 17.43 13.67 12.86
C GLU A 375 15.97 13.47 13.25
N THR A 376 15.72 12.85 14.41
CA THR A 376 14.36 12.65 14.93
C THR A 376 13.66 13.98 15.23
N GLU A 377 14.35 14.92 15.88
CA GLU A 377 13.82 16.26 16.19
C GLU A 377 13.52 17.07 14.91
N ASN A 378 14.45 17.06 13.96
CA ASN A 378 14.26 17.71 12.66
C ASN A 378 13.08 17.09 11.90
N PHE A 379 12.94 15.77 11.97
CA PHE A 379 11.84 15.06 11.35
C PHE A 379 10.50 15.41 12.03
N ALA A 380 10.44 15.43 13.36
CA ALA A 380 9.24 15.83 14.11
C ALA A 380 8.81 17.25 13.74
N THR A 381 9.77 18.17 13.60
CA THR A 381 9.52 19.56 13.18
C THR A 381 8.96 19.62 11.76
N SER A 382 9.56 18.89 10.82
CA SER A 382 9.10 18.83 9.44
C SER A 382 7.69 18.23 9.35
N LEU A 383 7.44 17.16 10.10
CA LEU A 383 6.15 16.49 10.18
C LEU A 383 5.07 17.43 10.74
N SER A 384 5.39 18.18 11.82
CA SER A 384 4.51 19.19 12.38
C SER A 384 4.14 20.28 11.37
N ASN A 385 5.12 20.79 10.63
CA ASN A 385 4.90 21.81 9.62
C ASN A 385 3.98 21.30 8.48
N LEU A 386 4.22 20.09 8.00
CA LEU A 386 3.39 19.46 6.98
C LEU A 386 1.96 19.21 7.49
N ALA A 387 1.81 18.69 8.70
CA ALA A 387 0.51 18.46 9.30
C ALA A 387 -0.28 19.79 9.47
N CYS A 388 0.37 20.86 9.93
CA CYS A 388 -0.26 22.19 10.04
C CYS A 388 -0.65 22.83 8.70
N GLN A 389 -0.09 22.37 7.59
CA GLN A 389 -0.47 22.80 6.24
C GLN A 389 -1.65 22.00 5.68
N ARG A 390 -1.81 20.75 6.09
CA ARG A 390 -2.81 19.81 5.54
C ARG A 390 -4.05 19.69 6.42
N GLU A 391 -3.88 19.83 7.73
CA GLU A 391 -4.95 19.78 8.73
C GLU A 391 -5.42 21.20 9.10
N VAL A 392 -6.54 21.27 9.83
CA VAL A 392 -6.93 22.52 10.49
C VAL A 392 -5.90 22.84 11.56
N ARG A 393 -5.08 23.86 11.32
CA ARG A 393 -3.90 24.20 12.14
C ARG A 393 -4.21 24.30 13.64
N THR A 394 -5.34 24.90 14.00
CA THR A 394 -5.74 25.03 15.43
C THR A 394 -6.01 23.69 16.09
N ASP A 395 -6.54 22.72 15.36
CA ASP A 395 -6.85 21.39 15.90
C ASP A 395 -5.58 20.57 16.08
N PHE A 396 -4.62 20.69 15.17
CA PHE A 396 -3.34 20.01 15.31
C PHE A 396 -2.48 20.61 16.42
N VAL A 397 -2.46 21.92 16.60
CA VAL A 397 -1.78 22.60 17.71
C VAL A 397 -2.36 22.17 19.06
N ARG A 398 -3.69 22.09 19.19
CA ARG A 398 -4.34 21.55 20.40
C ARG A 398 -3.92 20.12 20.70
N PHE A 399 -3.72 19.31 19.67
CA PHE A 399 -3.19 17.96 19.86
C PHE A 399 -1.76 17.98 20.41
N GLN A 400 -0.91 18.84 19.88
CA GLN A 400 0.46 18.98 20.36
C GLN A 400 0.50 19.38 21.85
N GLU A 401 -0.31 20.36 22.24
CA GLU A 401 -0.47 20.78 23.63
C GLU A 401 -0.99 19.63 24.52
N TRP A 402 -1.99 18.91 24.03
CA TRP A 402 -2.53 17.77 24.74
C TRP A 402 -1.48 16.66 24.93
N LEU A 403 -0.68 16.37 23.89
CA LEU A 403 0.38 15.37 23.93
C LEU A 403 1.46 15.74 24.96
N GLN A 404 1.84 17.01 25.05
CA GLN A 404 2.78 17.51 26.05
C GLN A 404 2.27 17.32 27.48
N GLN A 405 0.96 17.49 27.70
CA GLN A 405 0.34 17.35 29.04
C GLN A 405 0.19 15.89 29.48
N HIS A 406 -0.02 14.95 28.53
CA HIS A 406 -0.35 13.57 28.85
C HIS A 406 0.81 12.58 28.59
N GLY A 407 1.78 12.94 27.78
CA GLY A 407 2.97 12.15 27.49
C GLY A 407 4.03 12.11 28.61
N PRO A 408 5.14 11.43 28.40
CA PRO A 408 5.41 10.57 27.27
C PRO A 408 4.64 9.24 27.32
N PHE A 409 4.52 8.57 26.17
CA PHE A 409 3.93 7.25 26.04
C PHE A 409 4.99 6.22 25.59
N ASP A 410 4.86 4.95 26.00
CA ASP A 410 5.73 3.87 25.57
C ASP A 410 5.32 3.28 24.21
N ALA A 411 4.07 3.51 23.82
CA ALA A 411 3.54 3.12 22.51
C ALA A 411 2.37 4.00 22.08
N VAL A 412 2.20 4.16 20.77
CA VAL A 412 1.05 4.79 20.12
C VAL A 412 0.34 3.74 19.28
N VAL A 413 -0.98 3.75 19.30
CA VAL A 413 -1.86 2.80 18.64
C VAL A 413 -2.70 3.53 17.60
N ASP A 414 -2.58 3.12 16.33
CA ASP A 414 -3.54 3.46 15.29
C ASP A 414 -4.84 2.68 15.53
N GLY A 415 -5.72 3.29 16.30
CA GLY A 415 -6.96 2.62 16.73
C GLY A 415 -7.93 2.35 15.58
N ALA A 416 -7.86 3.14 14.49
CA ALA A 416 -8.72 2.94 13.34
C ALA A 416 -8.34 1.68 12.57
N ASN A 417 -7.07 1.49 12.30
CA ASN A 417 -6.53 0.34 11.58
C ASN A 417 -6.66 -0.93 12.42
N LEU A 418 -6.18 -0.93 13.67
CA LEU A 418 -6.20 -2.11 14.54
C LEU A 418 -7.59 -2.57 14.97
N GLY A 419 -8.55 -1.65 15.02
CA GLY A 419 -9.94 -2.00 15.32
C GLY A 419 -10.70 -2.60 14.13
N LEU A 420 -10.17 -2.56 12.92
CA LEU A 420 -10.83 -3.09 11.72
C LEU A 420 -10.61 -4.60 11.59
N VAL A 421 -11.71 -5.37 11.64
CA VAL A 421 -11.72 -6.80 11.32
C VAL A 421 -12.12 -6.96 9.85
N ASN A 422 -11.30 -7.63 9.06
CA ASN A 422 -11.57 -7.91 7.64
C ASN A 422 -11.98 -6.66 6.83
N GLN A 423 -11.39 -5.50 7.13
CA GLN A 423 -11.60 -4.21 6.46
C GLN A 423 -13.05 -3.67 6.48
N ARG A 424 -14.00 -4.34 7.14
CA ARG A 424 -15.42 -3.96 7.10
C ARG A 424 -16.04 -3.67 8.47
N THR A 425 -15.62 -4.37 9.50
CA THR A 425 -16.25 -4.30 10.82
C THR A 425 -15.26 -3.78 11.85
N PHE A 426 -15.64 -2.74 12.61
CA PHE A 426 -14.82 -2.21 13.69
C PHE A 426 -15.11 -2.93 15.01
N SER A 427 -14.07 -3.47 15.66
CA SER A 427 -14.14 -4.24 16.91
C SER A 427 -13.38 -3.55 18.04
N PHE A 428 -14.11 -3.02 19.02
CA PHE A 428 -13.52 -2.53 20.25
C PHE A 428 -12.88 -3.64 21.09
N TYR A 429 -13.37 -4.86 20.98
CA TYR A 429 -12.79 -6.02 21.67
C TYR A 429 -11.36 -6.30 21.19
N GLN A 430 -11.16 -6.33 19.87
CA GLN A 430 -9.85 -6.51 19.28
C GLN A 430 -8.88 -5.39 19.70
N LEU A 431 -9.32 -4.13 19.55
CA LEU A 431 -8.52 -2.98 19.93
C LEU A 431 -8.15 -3.04 21.42
N ASN A 432 -9.10 -3.36 22.30
CA ASN A 432 -8.83 -3.48 23.74
C ASN A 432 -7.87 -4.62 24.09
N SER A 433 -7.93 -5.74 23.35
CA SER A 433 -6.98 -6.85 23.53
C SER A 433 -5.55 -6.42 23.23
N VAL A 434 -5.34 -5.68 22.12
CA VAL A 434 -4.02 -5.13 21.76
C VAL A 434 -3.54 -4.13 22.81
N VAL A 435 -4.40 -3.18 23.21
CA VAL A 435 -4.10 -2.18 24.24
C VAL A 435 -3.70 -2.84 25.56
N GLY A 436 -4.40 -3.90 25.97
CA GLY A 436 -4.09 -4.68 27.18
C GLY A 436 -2.71 -5.32 27.12
N LYS A 437 -2.38 -5.98 26.01
CA LYS A 437 -1.07 -6.60 25.79
C LYS A 437 0.06 -5.56 25.79
N LEU A 438 -0.13 -4.44 25.11
CA LEU A 438 0.86 -3.36 25.11
C LEU A 438 1.11 -2.82 26.50
N ARG A 439 0.06 -2.63 27.32
CA ARG A 439 0.21 -2.24 28.72
C ARG A 439 1.00 -3.27 29.52
N GLU A 440 0.76 -4.56 29.32
CA GLU A 440 1.50 -5.64 30.02
C GLU A 440 2.97 -5.66 29.61
N MET A 441 3.28 -5.38 28.35
CA MET A 441 4.65 -5.36 27.82
C MET A 441 5.39 -4.05 28.13
N SER A 442 4.67 -2.95 28.30
CA SER A 442 5.23 -1.63 28.55
C SER A 442 6.04 -1.60 29.86
N PRO A 443 7.25 -1.00 29.87
CA PRO A 443 8.05 -0.83 31.07
C PRO A 443 7.32 -0.03 32.15
N SER A 444 6.61 1.00 31.76
CA SER A 444 5.87 1.89 32.66
C SER A 444 4.54 1.31 33.15
N LYS A 445 4.06 0.21 32.55
CA LYS A 445 2.74 -0.38 32.77
C LYS A 445 1.57 0.60 32.53
N ARG A 446 1.83 1.71 31.84
CA ARG A 446 0.82 2.68 31.42
C ARG A 446 0.09 2.19 30.19
N LEU A 447 -1.12 2.71 29.97
CA LEU A 447 -1.83 2.47 28.71
C LEU A 447 -1.09 3.18 27.56
N PRO A 448 -1.03 2.56 26.38
CA PRO A 448 -0.54 3.24 25.18
C PRO A 448 -1.47 4.39 24.79
N LEU A 449 -0.97 5.35 24.02
CA LEU A 449 -1.82 6.36 23.42
C LEU A 449 -2.63 5.73 22.28
N ILE A 450 -3.94 5.87 22.34
CA ILE A 450 -4.88 5.40 21.31
C ILE A 450 -5.36 6.61 20.52
N ILE A 451 -5.14 6.62 19.22
CA ILE A 451 -5.67 7.65 18.31
C ILE A 451 -6.89 7.08 17.59
N LEU A 452 -8.03 7.78 17.70
CA LEU A 452 -9.29 7.40 17.06
C LEU A 452 -9.98 8.61 16.44
N HIS A 453 -10.43 8.47 15.19
CA HIS A 453 -11.23 9.49 14.55
C HIS A 453 -12.60 9.65 15.22
N LYS A 454 -13.10 10.88 15.32
CA LYS A 454 -14.39 11.23 15.96
C LYS A 454 -15.55 10.34 15.53
N ARG A 455 -15.63 9.97 14.26
CA ARG A 455 -16.67 9.05 13.76
C ARG A 455 -16.68 7.67 14.43
N ARG A 456 -15.53 7.23 14.97
CA ARG A 456 -15.40 5.91 15.63
C ARG A 456 -15.81 5.94 17.10
N VAL A 457 -15.85 7.13 17.72
CA VAL A 457 -16.23 7.30 19.13
C VAL A 457 -17.65 7.83 19.35
N THR A 458 -18.33 8.29 18.28
CA THR A 458 -19.67 8.92 18.39
C THR A 458 -20.79 8.10 17.76
N GLY A 459 -20.51 7.04 17.01
CA GLY A 459 -21.55 6.28 16.30
C GLY A 459 -21.23 4.80 16.12
N GLY A 460 -22.16 4.04 15.56
CA GLY A 460 -21.99 2.63 15.28
C GLY A 460 -21.67 1.80 16.53
N PRO A 461 -20.59 0.99 16.51
CA PRO A 461 -20.23 0.14 17.66
C PRO A 461 -19.96 0.90 18.96
N ALA A 462 -19.61 2.22 18.91
CA ALA A 462 -19.36 3.03 20.09
C ALA A 462 -20.61 3.30 20.93
N THR A 463 -21.82 3.14 20.37
CA THR A 463 -23.08 3.32 21.08
C THR A 463 -23.40 2.17 22.06
N ASN A 464 -22.72 1.02 21.90
CA ASN A 464 -22.88 -0.09 22.83
C ASN A 464 -22.40 0.31 24.22
N PRO A 465 -23.18 0.03 25.29
CA PRO A 465 -22.84 0.43 26.67
C PRO A 465 -21.45 -0.02 27.11
N LYS A 466 -21.04 -1.24 26.81
CA LYS A 466 -19.70 -1.77 27.14
C LYS A 466 -18.58 -0.98 26.45
N ASN A 467 -18.77 -0.68 25.17
CA ASN A 467 -17.78 0.08 24.40
C ASN A 467 -17.73 1.55 24.85
N LYS A 468 -18.87 2.13 25.23
CA LYS A 468 -18.93 3.47 25.81
C LYS A 468 -18.16 3.55 27.13
N MET A 469 -18.34 2.57 28.02
CA MET A 469 -17.57 2.48 29.26
C MET A 469 -16.06 2.36 29.00
N LEU A 470 -15.65 1.59 28.00
CA LEU A 470 -14.28 1.42 27.61
C LEU A 470 -13.67 2.73 27.08
N LEU A 471 -14.38 3.42 26.22
CA LEU A 471 -13.97 4.74 25.70
C LEU A 471 -13.82 5.78 26.83
N GLU A 472 -14.77 5.82 27.77
CA GLU A 472 -14.70 6.69 28.93
C GLU A 472 -13.52 6.35 29.86
N PHE A 473 -13.22 5.06 30.03
CA PHE A 473 -12.06 4.60 30.77
C PHE A 473 -10.76 5.10 30.13
N TRP A 474 -10.55 4.88 28.83
CA TRP A 474 -9.37 5.33 28.10
C TRP A 474 -9.23 6.86 28.15
N LYS A 475 -10.35 7.58 28.01
CA LYS A 475 -10.38 9.04 28.06
C LYS A 475 -9.97 9.57 29.45
N LYS A 476 -10.56 9.02 30.51
CA LYS A 476 -10.23 9.40 31.90
C LYS A 476 -8.79 9.07 32.27
N SER A 477 -8.24 8.01 31.68
CA SER A 477 -6.84 7.63 31.88
C SER A 477 -5.85 8.46 31.07
N GLY A 478 -6.30 9.45 30.28
CA GLY A 478 -5.46 10.24 29.39
C GLY A 478 -4.81 9.43 28.26
N ALA A 479 -5.38 8.26 27.91
CA ALA A 479 -4.83 7.34 26.93
C ALA A 479 -5.55 7.41 25.56
N LEU A 480 -6.62 8.18 25.44
CA LEU A 480 -7.39 8.32 24.20
C LEU A 480 -7.34 9.77 23.72
N TYR A 481 -6.84 9.96 22.52
CA TYR A 481 -7.06 11.18 21.77
C TYR A 481 -8.04 10.95 20.61
N THR A 482 -9.00 11.85 20.47
CA THR A 482 -10.01 11.77 19.40
C THR A 482 -9.75 12.85 18.37
N THR A 483 -9.37 12.46 17.16
CA THR A 483 -9.12 13.41 16.07
C THR A 483 -10.43 14.03 15.59
N PRO A 484 -10.42 15.30 15.18
CA PRO A 484 -11.61 16.02 14.72
C PRO A 484 -12.25 15.39 13.48
N ALA A 485 -13.49 15.76 13.20
CA ALA A 485 -14.15 15.34 11.97
C ALA A 485 -13.49 16.01 10.76
N GLY A 486 -13.12 15.19 9.75
CA GLY A 486 -12.45 15.67 8.55
C GLY A 486 -10.93 15.65 8.61
N SER A 487 -10.35 15.37 9.78
CA SER A 487 -8.90 15.17 9.93
C SER A 487 -8.45 13.81 9.37
N ASN A 488 -7.19 13.74 8.95
CA ASN A 488 -6.50 12.49 8.71
C ASN A 488 -5.74 12.08 9.99
N ASP A 489 -6.13 10.96 10.60
CA ASP A 489 -5.56 10.43 11.84
C ASP A 489 -4.09 10.02 11.69
N ASP A 490 -3.59 9.79 10.48
CA ASP A 490 -2.20 9.41 10.21
C ASP A 490 -1.20 10.48 10.71
N TRP A 491 -1.50 11.75 10.53
CA TRP A 491 -0.68 12.83 11.06
C TRP A 491 -0.54 12.80 12.58
N TYR A 492 -1.62 12.46 13.25
CA TYR A 492 -1.69 12.50 14.72
C TYR A 492 -0.91 11.34 15.35
N TRP A 493 -1.14 10.11 14.91
CA TRP A 493 -0.43 8.97 15.50
C TRP A 493 1.05 8.96 15.12
N LEU A 494 1.40 9.38 13.89
CA LEU A 494 2.80 9.44 13.48
C LEU A 494 3.56 10.51 14.27
N TYR A 495 2.98 11.71 14.37
CA TYR A 495 3.59 12.79 15.15
C TYR A 495 3.80 12.39 16.62
N ALA A 496 2.80 11.78 17.25
CA ALA A 496 2.91 11.31 18.62
C ALA A 496 4.01 10.27 18.79
N ALA A 497 4.09 9.28 17.89
CA ALA A 497 5.10 8.23 17.97
C ALA A 497 6.53 8.76 17.78
N VAL A 498 6.71 9.69 16.83
CA VAL A 498 8.01 10.36 16.61
C VAL A 498 8.41 11.23 17.80
N THR A 499 7.50 12.06 18.30
CA THR A 499 7.77 13.00 19.40
C THR A 499 8.02 12.28 20.71
N CYS A 500 7.28 11.21 21.01
CA CYS A 500 7.51 10.38 22.19
C CYS A 500 8.67 9.40 22.02
N ASN A 501 9.25 9.28 20.83
CA ASN A 501 10.30 8.31 20.48
C ASN A 501 9.93 6.88 20.95
N CYS A 502 8.70 6.46 20.64
CA CYS A 502 8.12 5.23 21.13
C CYS A 502 7.62 4.32 19.99
N LEU A 503 7.14 3.12 20.33
CA LEU A 503 6.59 2.19 19.37
C LEU A 503 5.30 2.72 18.75
N LEU A 504 5.14 2.51 17.44
CA LEU A 504 3.91 2.73 16.70
C LEU A 504 3.30 1.40 16.30
N VAL A 505 2.08 1.14 16.75
CA VAL A 505 1.37 -0.11 16.44
C VAL A 505 0.30 0.17 15.41
N THR A 506 0.56 -0.25 14.17
CA THR A 506 -0.33 -0.13 13.02
C THR A 506 0.02 -1.17 11.96
N ASN A 507 -0.99 -1.68 11.23
CA ASN A 507 -0.79 -2.50 10.04
C ASN A 507 -0.79 -1.66 8.76
N ASP A 508 -0.81 -0.32 8.87
CA ASP A 508 -0.63 0.55 7.72
C ASP A 508 0.81 0.50 7.24
N GLU A 509 0.99 0.22 5.96
CA GLU A 509 2.32 0.17 5.37
C GLU A 509 2.91 1.55 5.04
N MET A 510 2.16 2.63 5.31
CA MET A 510 2.60 4.01 5.15
C MET A 510 3.19 4.29 3.76
N ARG A 511 2.48 3.85 2.72
CA ARG A 511 2.91 3.98 1.30
C ARG A 511 2.23 5.12 0.56
N ASP A 512 1.24 5.74 1.14
CA ASP A 512 0.50 6.83 0.52
C ASP A 512 1.41 8.03 0.24
N HIS A 513 1.00 8.85 -0.73
CA HIS A 513 1.70 10.07 -1.12
C HIS A 513 2.00 11.03 0.05
N LEU A 514 1.26 10.93 1.14
CA LEU A 514 1.50 11.64 2.38
C LEU A 514 2.87 11.27 2.98
N PHE A 515 3.16 9.97 3.05
CA PHE A 515 4.42 9.47 3.59
C PHE A 515 5.60 9.68 2.63
N GLN A 516 5.34 9.77 1.33
CA GLN A 516 6.37 10.10 0.32
C GLN A 516 6.94 11.50 0.51
N LEU A 517 6.17 12.43 1.10
CA LEU A 517 6.64 13.78 1.45
C LEU A 517 7.65 13.79 2.60
N LEU A 518 7.76 12.71 3.36
CA LEU A 518 8.62 12.61 4.54
C LEU A 518 10.08 12.24 4.22
N GLY A 519 10.41 12.11 2.96
CA GLY A 519 11.76 11.81 2.50
C GLY A 519 12.12 10.32 2.54
N THR A 520 13.19 9.99 1.81
CA THR A 520 13.59 8.60 1.51
C THR A 520 14.69 8.06 2.42
N SER A 521 15.28 8.89 3.30
CA SER A 521 16.46 8.48 4.09
C SER A 521 16.11 8.19 5.57
N PHE A 522 15.48 9.12 6.26
CA PHE A 522 15.21 8.99 7.69
C PHE A 522 13.95 8.15 7.98
N PHE A 523 12.84 8.46 7.32
CA PHE A 523 11.55 7.84 7.63
C PHE A 523 11.54 6.31 7.47
N PRO A 524 12.14 5.69 6.43
CA PRO A 524 12.22 4.23 6.34
C PRO A 524 12.97 3.61 7.52
N ARG A 525 14.11 4.19 7.97
CA ARG A 525 14.87 3.71 9.14
C ARG A 525 14.06 3.85 10.42
N TRP A 526 13.40 4.98 10.61
CA TRP A 526 12.53 5.21 11.76
C TRP A 526 11.38 4.21 11.80
N LYS A 527 10.73 3.98 10.66
CA LYS A 527 9.65 3.00 10.51
C LYS A 527 10.10 1.59 10.89
N GLU A 528 11.24 1.14 10.36
CA GLU A 528 11.80 -0.18 10.69
C GLU A 528 12.05 -0.37 12.19
N LYS A 529 12.50 0.68 12.86
CA LYS A 529 12.82 0.64 14.30
C LYS A 529 11.57 0.70 15.18
N HIS A 530 10.56 1.46 14.80
CA HIS A 530 9.46 1.82 15.69
C HIS A 530 8.11 1.21 15.33
N GLN A 531 7.89 0.79 14.06
CA GLN A 531 6.61 0.20 13.67
C GLN A 531 6.49 -1.26 14.10
N VAL A 532 5.35 -1.58 14.70
CA VAL A 532 4.93 -2.94 15.06
C VAL A 532 3.61 -3.24 14.36
N CYS A 533 3.53 -4.37 13.66
CA CYS A 533 2.29 -4.90 13.10
C CYS A 533 1.61 -5.84 14.13
N SER A 534 0.29 -5.84 14.18
CA SER A 534 -0.49 -6.65 15.12
C SER A 534 -0.91 -7.99 14.54
#